data_180ded5b24a924ceec4bcb390189c141
#
_entry.id   180ded5b24a924ceec4bcb390189c141
#
_cell.length_a   1.000
_cell.length_b   1.000
_cell.length_c   1.000
_cell.angle_alpha   90.00
_cell.angle_beta   90.00
_cell.angle_gamma   90.00
#
_symmetry.space_group_name_H-M   'P 1'
#
loop_
_entity.id
_entity.type
_entity.pdbx_description
1 polymer ?
#
loop_
_entity_poly.entity_id
_entity_poly.type
_entity_poly.pdbx_seq_one_letter_code
_entity_poly.pdbx_strand_id
1 'polypeptide(L)'
;DYKLFKNKNLSNDQEQDYFCEGLSEDLISALSRYKKLVVVASNASFSYKEKNKLPKEIGSELGVRYILEGKVRKLGPKMRITASLVAAETGTNLWSNNFDTTIDEIFDIQDELVGTIVTTIVGNVEKDHIKQLSNSKPENMKAYDLVLRGLEHHKRSSVSAENNKKALELFNKAIEVDPTYARAHAWQCCSLANNAEWFPEETKENWMEDALSSVNKALELDP
;
A
#
# COMPACT_ATOMS: atom_id res chain seq x y z
N ASP A 1 -3.66 16.94 11.70
CA ASP A 1 -4.05 17.12 10.29
C ASP A 1 -4.36 15.77 9.67
N TYR A 2 -5.63 15.45 9.53
CA TYR A 2 -6.10 14.19 8.97
C TYR A 2 -6.07 14.26 7.45
N LYS A 3 -5.67 13.17 6.78
CA LYS A 3 -5.62 13.05 5.33
C LYS A 3 -6.25 11.75 4.88
N LEU A 4 -7.04 11.83 3.83
CA LEU A 4 -7.66 10.71 3.16
C LEU A 4 -6.95 10.48 1.82
N PHE A 5 -6.72 9.22 1.49
CA PHE A 5 -6.25 8.79 0.18
C PHE A 5 -7.39 8.17 -0.62
N LYS A 6 -7.70 8.74 -1.78
CA LYS A 6 -8.71 8.19 -2.71
C LYS A 6 -8.04 7.93 -4.04
N ASN A 7 -7.89 6.66 -4.40
CA ASN A 7 -7.31 6.26 -5.69
C ASN A 7 -8.34 5.60 -6.60
N LYS A 8 -8.26 5.84 -7.90
CA LYS A 8 -9.14 5.26 -8.91
C LYS A 8 -8.33 4.68 -10.06
N ASN A 9 -8.56 3.40 -10.36
CA ASN A 9 -8.09 2.79 -11.60
C ASN A 9 -8.89 3.36 -12.79
N LEU A 10 -8.20 3.94 -13.76
CA LEU A 10 -8.79 4.42 -15.02
C LEU A 10 -8.40 3.54 -16.21
N SER A 11 -7.68 2.44 -16.00
CA SER A 11 -7.50 1.42 -17.03
C SER A 11 -8.78 0.59 -17.15
N ASN A 12 -9.07 0.09 -18.34
CA ASN A 12 -10.20 -0.84 -18.54
C ASN A 12 -9.91 -2.25 -18.01
N ASP A 13 -8.84 -2.43 -17.24
CA ASP A 13 -8.33 -3.68 -16.74
C ASP A 13 -8.58 -3.79 -15.25
N GLN A 14 -9.59 -4.54 -14.86
CA GLN A 14 -9.93 -4.78 -13.45
C GLN A 14 -8.80 -5.49 -12.68
N GLU A 15 -7.94 -6.24 -13.38
CA GLU A 15 -6.77 -6.86 -12.76
C GLU A 15 -5.75 -5.85 -12.23
N GLN A 16 -5.86 -4.56 -12.60
CA GLN A 16 -5.01 -3.49 -12.09
C GLN A 16 -5.50 -2.86 -10.79
N ASP A 17 -6.68 -3.20 -10.31
CA ASP A 17 -7.23 -2.62 -9.07
C ASP A 17 -6.35 -2.93 -7.85
N TYR A 18 -5.83 -4.18 -7.76
CA TYR A 18 -4.92 -4.57 -6.69
C TYR A 18 -3.63 -3.73 -6.66
N PHE A 19 -3.12 -3.35 -7.85
CA PHE A 19 -1.93 -2.51 -7.95
C PHE A 19 -2.20 -1.10 -7.42
N CYS A 20 -3.33 -0.49 -7.81
CA CYS A 20 -3.74 0.83 -7.32
C CYS A 20 -3.98 0.83 -5.81
N GLU A 21 -4.55 -0.23 -5.27
CA GLU A 21 -4.76 -0.39 -3.83
C GLU A 21 -3.43 -0.54 -3.09
N GLY A 22 -2.52 -1.39 -3.59
CA GLY A 22 -1.20 -1.58 -3.00
C GLY A 22 -0.38 -0.30 -2.98
N LEU A 23 -0.33 0.44 -4.09
CA LEU A 23 0.33 1.75 -4.15
C LEU A 23 -0.27 2.74 -3.15
N SER A 24 -1.60 2.71 -2.97
CA SER A 24 -2.28 3.57 -2.00
C SER A 24 -1.91 3.21 -0.56
N GLU A 25 -1.85 1.91 -0.24
CA GLU A 25 -1.43 1.42 1.07
C GLU A 25 0.01 1.82 1.38
N ASP A 26 0.91 1.72 0.41
CA ASP A 26 2.31 2.10 0.56
C ASP A 26 2.46 3.61 0.80
N LEU A 27 1.71 4.45 0.07
CA LEU A 27 1.68 5.89 0.30
C LEU A 27 1.12 6.25 1.69
N ILE A 28 0.05 5.58 2.14
CA ILE A 28 -0.52 5.75 3.48
C ILE A 28 0.52 5.38 4.53
N SER A 29 1.20 4.24 4.38
CA SER A 29 2.26 3.78 5.28
C SER A 29 3.41 4.79 5.35
N ALA A 30 3.94 5.21 4.19
CA ALA A 30 5.02 6.18 4.11
C ALA A 30 4.65 7.52 4.76
N LEU A 31 3.45 8.05 4.49
CA LEU A 31 2.96 9.29 5.09
C LEU A 31 2.74 9.18 6.60
N SER A 32 2.33 8.00 7.10
CA SER A 32 2.09 7.75 8.53
C SER A 32 3.37 7.77 9.38
N ARG A 33 4.54 7.57 8.77
CA ARG A 33 5.84 7.70 9.45
C ARG A 33 6.17 9.15 9.85
N TYR A 34 5.50 10.13 9.26
CA TYR A 34 5.68 11.54 9.62
C TYR A 34 4.83 11.91 10.84
N LYS A 35 5.44 12.06 12.02
CA LYS A 35 4.76 12.34 13.31
C LYS A 35 3.84 13.56 13.28
N LYS A 36 4.06 14.51 12.36
CA LYS A 36 3.23 15.72 12.19
C LYS A 36 2.00 15.47 11.33
N LEU A 37 1.88 14.29 10.71
CA LEU A 37 0.76 13.91 9.87
C LEU A 37 -0.07 12.85 10.59
N VAL A 38 -1.37 13.05 10.65
CA VAL A 38 -2.32 12.01 11.04
C VAL A 38 -3.01 11.55 9.76
N VAL A 39 -2.80 10.30 9.37
CA VAL A 39 -3.31 9.72 8.12
C VAL A 39 -4.46 8.76 8.46
N VAL A 40 -5.54 8.85 7.70
CA VAL A 40 -6.70 7.95 7.84
C VAL A 40 -6.31 6.56 7.34
N ALA A 41 -6.70 5.52 8.07
CA ALA A 41 -6.43 4.14 7.73
C ALA A 41 -6.98 3.75 6.34
N SER A 42 -6.29 2.85 5.65
CA SER A 42 -6.60 2.42 4.29
C SER A 42 -8.05 1.94 4.12
N ASN A 43 -8.57 1.15 5.06
CA ASN A 43 -9.95 0.66 5.01
C ASN A 43 -11.00 1.79 4.96
N ALA A 44 -10.82 2.83 5.78
CA ALA A 44 -11.70 3.99 5.75
C ALA A 44 -11.56 4.77 4.44
N SER A 45 -10.32 4.92 3.93
CA SER A 45 -10.05 5.58 2.65
C SER A 45 -10.70 4.84 1.48
N PHE A 46 -10.56 3.52 1.42
CA PHE A 46 -11.10 2.69 0.33
C PHE A 46 -12.63 2.64 0.32
N SER A 47 -13.29 2.82 1.47
CA SER A 47 -14.75 2.89 1.53
C SER A 47 -15.34 4.07 0.71
N TYR A 48 -14.52 5.04 0.31
CA TYR A 48 -14.89 6.19 -0.52
C TYR A 48 -14.46 6.07 -1.99
N LYS A 49 -13.78 4.98 -2.38
CA LYS A 49 -13.25 4.79 -3.74
C LYS A 49 -14.29 4.98 -4.84
N GLU A 50 -15.51 4.44 -4.63
CA GLU A 50 -16.59 4.48 -5.61
C GLU A 50 -17.70 5.50 -5.29
N LYS A 51 -17.61 6.16 -4.12
CA LYS A 51 -18.62 7.14 -3.73
C LYS A 51 -18.37 8.47 -4.41
N ASN A 52 -19.35 8.96 -5.16
CA ASN A 52 -19.35 10.30 -5.75
C ASN A 52 -19.69 11.37 -4.70
N LYS A 53 -18.91 11.43 -3.61
CA LYS A 53 -19.05 12.45 -2.59
C LYS A 53 -18.13 13.64 -2.87
N LEU A 54 -18.61 14.83 -2.55
CA LEU A 54 -17.80 16.04 -2.63
C LEU A 54 -16.70 16.02 -1.57
N PRO A 55 -15.53 16.65 -1.83
CA PRO A 55 -14.44 16.74 -0.86
C PRO A 55 -14.90 17.24 0.52
N LYS A 56 -15.81 18.20 0.56
CA LYS A 56 -16.36 18.75 1.80
C LYS A 56 -17.14 17.73 2.63
N GLU A 57 -17.91 16.88 1.98
CA GLU A 57 -18.67 15.82 2.66
C GLU A 57 -17.72 14.77 3.25
N ILE A 58 -16.71 14.34 2.47
CA ILE A 58 -15.69 13.41 2.93
C ILE A 58 -14.91 14.02 4.10
N GLY A 59 -14.53 15.29 3.97
CA GLY A 59 -13.81 16.03 5.00
C GLY A 59 -14.57 16.09 6.32
N SER A 60 -15.88 16.33 6.26
CA SER A 60 -16.75 16.38 7.43
C SER A 60 -16.96 15.02 8.08
N GLU A 61 -17.17 13.96 7.28
CA GLU A 61 -17.42 12.60 7.78
C GLU A 61 -16.20 11.96 8.44
N LEU A 62 -15.01 12.24 7.92
CA LEU A 62 -13.76 11.65 8.41
C LEU A 62 -12.92 12.59 9.28
N GLY A 63 -13.35 13.85 9.44
CA GLY A 63 -12.59 14.85 10.17
C GLY A 63 -11.27 15.22 9.49
N VAL A 64 -11.20 15.13 8.15
CA VAL A 64 -9.95 15.38 7.40
C VAL A 64 -9.95 16.77 6.75
N ARG A 65 -8.80 17.45 6.80
CA ARG A 65 -8.62 18.77 6.18
C ARG A 65 -8.12 18.68 4.73
N TYR A 66 -7.44 17.60 4.39
CA TYR A 66 -6.85 17.39 3.08
C TYR A 66 -7.20 16.02 2.54
N ILE A 67 -7.47 15.94 1.25
CA ILE A 67 -7.74 14.71 0.51
C ILE A 67 -6.70 14.58 -0.59
N LEU A 68 -5.97 13.47 -0.60
CA LEU A 68 -5.11 13.09 -1.72
C LEU A 68 -5.91 12.21 -2.66
N GLU A 69 -6.06 12.65 -3.89
CA GLU A 69 -6.71 11.89 -4.96
C GLU A 69 -5.66 11.37 -5.93
N GLY A 70 -5.75 10.08 -6.27
CA GLY A 70 -4.91 9.42 -7.25
C GLY A 70 -5.71 8.83 -8.39
N LYS A 71 -5.14 8.81 -9.60
CA LYS A 71 -5.65 8.11 -10.77
C LYS A 71 -4.50 7.44 -11.47
N VAL A 72 -4.64 6.16 -11.79
CA VAL A 72 -3.63 5.39 -12.51
C VAL A 72 -4.19 4.96 -13.86
N ARG A 73 -3.42 5.18 -14.92
CA ARG A 73 -3.71 4.68 -16.26
C ARG A 73 -2.49 3.95 -16.79
N LYS A 74 -2.64 2.68 -17.10
CA LYS A 74 -1.59 1.84 -17.69
C LYS A 74 -1.86 1.63 -19.17
N LEU A 75 -0.81 1.72 -19.99
CA LEU A 75 -0.82 1.46 -21.43
C LEU A 75 0.45 0.66 -21.77
N GLY A 76 0.32 -0.67 -21.81
CA GLY A 76 1.47 -1.56 -21.96
C GLY A 76 2.45 -1.40 -20.79
N PRO A 77 3.76 -1.21 -21.05
CA PRO A 77 4.76 -1.01 -19.98
C PRO A 77 4.72 0.39 -19.35
N LYS A 78 4.07 1.35 -20.00
CA LYS A 78 4.00 2.74 -19.52
C LYS A 78 2.81 2.95 -18.61
N MET A 79 3.00 3.79 -17.61
CA MET A 79 1.99 4.15 -16.63
C MET A 79 1.95 5.66 -16.45
N ARG A 80 0.75 6.23 -16.35
CA ARG A 80 0.53 7.61 -15.93
C ARG A 80 -0.18 7.63 -14.61
N ILE A 81 0.41 8.28 -13.63
CA ILE A 81 -0.18 8.53 -12.32
C ILE A 81 -0.51 10.01 -12.26
N THR A 82 -1.77 10.34 -12.04
CA THR A 82 -2.20 11.68 -11.71
C THR A 82 -2.46 11.75 -10.21
N ALA A 83 -1.83 12.67 -9.51
CA ALA A 83 -2.05 12.88 -8.08
C ALA A 83 -2.46 14.33 -7.83
N SER A 84 -3.42 14.54 -6.94
CA SER A 84 -3.93 15.86 -6.59
C SER A 84 -4.18 15.94 -5.09
N LEU A 85 -3.75 17.02 -4.46
CA LEU A 85 -4.03 17.34 -3.06
C LEU A 85 -5.11 18.41 -2.99
N VAL A 86 -6.23 18.08 -2.36
CA VAL A 86 -7.42 18.93 -2.29
C VAL A 86 -7.65 19.37 -0.84
N ALA A 87 -7.91 20.66 -0.63
CA ALA A 87 -8.43 21.15 0.64
C ALA A 87 -9.89 20.73 0.76
N ALA A 88 -10.21 19.91 1.77
CA ALA A 88 -11.54 19.29 1.90
C ALA A 88 -12.65 20.35 2.08
N GLU A 89 -12.41 21.37 2.90
CA GLU A 89 -13.40 22.41 3.21
C GLU A 89 -13.82 23.24 1.99
N THR A 90 -12.87 23.60 1.14
CA THR A 90 -13.10 24.50 -0.01
C THR A 90 -13.22 23.76 -1.33
N GLY A 91 -12.79 22.49 -1.40
CA GLY A 91 -12.68 21.75 -2.65
C GLY A 91 -11.56 22.25 -3.58
N THR A 92 -10.66 23.13 -3.08
CA THR A 92 -9.60 23.73 -3.89
C THR A 92 -8.44 22.77 -4.04
N ASN A 93 -7.96 22.58 -5.28
CA ASN A 93 -6.71 21.90 -5.55
C ASN A 93 -5.54 22.76 -5.06
N LEU A 94 -4.82 22.25 -4.05
CA LEU A 94 -3.58 22.88 -3.56
C LEU A 94 -2.40 22.50 -4.44
N TRP A 95 -2.43 21.32 -5.02
CA TRP A 95 -1.40 20.76 -5.86
C TRP A 95 -1.98 19.67 -6.76
N SER A 96 -1.52 19.60 -7.98
CA SER A 96 -1.82 18.49 -8.91
C SER A 96 -0.64 18.28 -9.85
N ASN A 97 -0.26 17.02 -10.07
CA ASN A 97 0.81 16.67 -10.99
C ASN A 97 0.52 15.34 -11.70
N ASN A 98 1.16 15.15 -12.86
CA ASN A 98 1.15 13.92 -13.62
C ASN A 98 2.56 13.35 -13.66
N PHE A 99 2.68 12.06 -13.36
CA PHE A 99 3.92 11.31 -13.41
C PHE A 99 3.79 10.26 -14.50
N ASP A 100 4.64 10.38 -15.52
CA ASP A 100 4.78 9.36 -16.55
C ASP A 100 5.96 8.47 -16.16
N THR A 101 5.70 7.17 -16.01
CA THR A 101 6.66 6.23 -15.45
C THR A 101 6.49 4.83 -16.06
N THR A 102 7.37 3.93 -15.69
CA THR A 102 7.22 2.50 -15.90
C THR A 102 6.96 1.79 -14.57
N ILE A 103 6.62 0.50 -14.62
CA ILE A 103 6.39 -0.25 -13.38
C ILE A 103 7.66 -0.33 -12.52
N ASP A 104 8.83 -0.36 -13.16
CA ASP A 104 10.12 -0.48 -12.48
C ASP A 104 10.54 0.83 -11.74
N GLU A 105 10.00 1.97 -12.17
CA GLU A 105 10.31 3.30 -11.60
C GLU A 105 9.24 3.78 -10.61
N ILE A 106 8.25 2.94 -10.28
CA ILE A 106 7.08 3.36 -9.49
C ILE A 106 7.46 3.86 -8.08
N PHE A 107 8.52 3.30 -7.48
CA PHE A 107 8.96 3.69 -6.16
C PHE A 107 9.63 5.06 -6.14
N ASP A 108 10.30 5.44 -7.21
CA ASP A 108 10.89 6.79 -7.33
C ASP A 108 9.79 7.85 -7.37
N ILE A 109 8.70 7.55 -8.09
CA ILE A 109 7.50 8.39 -8.11
C ILE A 109 6.81 8.42 -6.74
N GLN A 110 6.75 7.29 -6.03
CA GLN A 110 6.19 7.24 -4.69
C GLN A 110 6.95 8.15 -3.73
N ASP A 111 8.28 8.13 -3.74
CA ASP A 111 9.12 8.99 -2.91
C ASP A 111 8.93 10.48 -3.25
N GLU A 112 8.87 10.82 -4.53
CA GLU A 112 8.60 12.17 -5.00
C GLU A 112 7.23 12.66 -4.53
N LEU A 113 6.19 11.80 -4.64
CA LEU A 113 4.85 12.08 -4.14
C LEU A 113 4.82 12.34 -2.64
N VAL A 114 5.42 11.44 -1.85
CA VAL A 114 5.51 11.60 -0.39
C VAL A 114 6.21 12.91 -0.03
N GLY A 115 7.36 13.18 -0.64
CA GLY A 115 8.11 14.41 -0.42
C GLY A 115 7.31 15.67 -0.74
N THR A 116 6.62 15.68 -1.88
CA THR A 116 5.79 16.81 -2.32
C THR A 116 4.60 17.03 -1.39
N ILE A 117 3.91 15.97 -0.99
CA ILE A 117 2.76 16.03 -0.06
C ILE A 117 3.22 16.58 1.29
N VAL A 118 4.28 16.03 1.86
CA VAL A 118 4.81 16.46 3.15
C VAL A 118 5.23 17.93 3.10
N THR A 119 5.97 18.33 2.09
CA THR A 119 6.42 19.73 1.90
C THR A 119 5.25 20.69 1.77
N THR A 120 4.23 20.31 1.00
CA THR A 120 3.04 21.16 0.78
C THR A 120 2.23 21.36 2.06
N ILE A 121 2.14 20.33 2.91
CA ILE A 121 1.25 20.35 4.07
C ILE A 121 1.96 20.76 5.35
N VAL A 122 3.20 20.32 5.55
CA VAL A 122 3.97 20.56 6.79
C VAL A 122 4.90 21.77 6.67
N GLY A 123 5.12 22.25 5.44
CA GLY A 123 6.13 23.27 5.15
C GLY A 123 7.52 22.67 4.99
N ASN A 124 8.55 23.50 4.87
CA ASN A 124 9.93 23.07 4.58
C ASN A 124 10.43 22.01 5.58
N VAL A 125 10.27 20.75 5.19
CA VAL A 125 10.93 19.61 5.85
C VAL A 125 12.24 19.36 5.11
N GLU A 126 13.33 19.27 5.83
CA GLU A 126 14.65 19.01 5.24
C GLU A 126 14.59 17.74 4.38
N LYS A 127 15.01 17.87 3.12
CA LYS A 127 14.95 16.78 2.11
C LYS A 127 15.68 15.50 2.56
N ASP A 128 16.65 15.61 3.46
CA ASP A 128 17.41 14.47 3.99
C ASP A 128 16.56 13.56 4.91
N HIS A 129 15.56 14.13 5.60
CA HIS A 129 14.64 13.34 6.44
C HIS A 129 13.67 12.48 5.62
N ILE A 130 13.34 12.93 4.42
CA ILE A 130 12.42 12.22 3.49
C ILE A 130 13.09 10.93 2.98
N LYS A 131 14.38 10.98 2.65
CA LYS A 131 15.14 9.81 2.19
C LYS A 131 15.30 8.71 3.23
N GLN A 132 15.42 9.07 4.51
CA GLN A 132 15.59 8.10 5.59
C GLN A 132 14.31 7.30 5.91
N LEU A 133 13.13 7.79 5.49
CA LEU A 133 11.84 7.17 5.77
C LEU A 133 11.33 6.27 4.62
N SER A 134 12.03 6.19 3.50
CA SER A 134 11.65 5.39 2.32
C SER A 134 12.37 4.03 2.23
N ASN A 135 12.80 3.47 3.35
CA ASN A 135 13.77 2.37 3.41
C ASN A 135 13.25 0.95 3.13
N SER A 136 12.01 0.75 2.74
CA SER A 136 11.51 -0.62 2.46
C SER A 136 11.12 -0.84 1.00
N LYS A 137 11.98 -0.39 0.07
CA LYS A 137 11.77 -0.67 -1.35
C LYS A 137 12.14 -2.12 -1.65
N PRO A 138 11.26 -2.92 -2.28
CA PRO A 138 11.67 -4.22 -2.78
C PRO A 138 12.69 -4.02 -3.91
N GLU A 139 13.80 -4.74 -3.84
CA GLU A 139 14.80 -4.73 -4.93
C GLU A 139 14.23 -5.34 -6.21
N ASN A 140 13.17 -6.12 -6.10
CA ASN A 140 12.57 -6.87 -7.21
C ASN A 140 11.07 -6.59 -7.36
N MET A 141 10.69 -5.91 -8.46
CA MET A 141 9.30 -5.60 -8.78
C MET A 141 8.41 -6.82 -8.96
N LYS A 142 8.97 -7.97 -9.33
CA LYS A 142 8.21 -9.22 -9.40
C LYS A 142 7.79 -9.70 -8.01
N ALA A 143 8.66 -9.55 -7.01
CA ALA A 143 8.32 -9.87 -5.63
C ALA A 143 7.21 -8.94 -5.10
N TYR A 144 7.27 -7.64 -5.43
CA TYR A 144 6.24 -6.67 -5.10
C TYR A 144 4.87 -7.05 -5.69
N ASP A 145 4.79 -7.35 -6.99
CA ASP A 145 3.55 -7.78 -7.64
C ASP A 145 2.98 -9.04 -6.99
N LEU A 146 3.82 -10.03 -6.68
CA LEU A 146 3.42 -11.25 -6.01
C LEU A 146 2.82 -10.98 -4.62
N VAL A 147 3.42 -10.07 -3.84
CA VAL A 147 2.87 -9.67 -2.53
C VAL A 147 1.52 -8.99 -2.70
N LEU A 148 1.34 -8.06 -3.65
CA LEU A 148 0.06 -7.40 -3.88
C LEU A 148 -1.05 -8.39 -4.27
N ARG A 149 -0.76 -9.36 -5.14
CA ARG A 149 -1.71 -10.44 -5.48
C ARG A 149 -2.02 -11.33 -4.29
N GLY A 150 -1.00 -11.65 -3.48
CA GLY A 150 -1.17 -12.38 -2.24
C GLY A 150 -2.12 -11.68 -1.27
N LEU A 151 -1.99 -10.36 -1.14
CA LEU A 151 -2.85 -9.52 -0.31
C LEU A 151 -4.32 -9.53 -0.77
N GLU A 152 -4.58 -9.53 -2.07
CA GLU A 152 -5.95 -9.62 -2.58
C GLU A 152 -6.64 -10.92 -2.15
N HIS A 153 -5.92 -12.05 -2.17
CA HIS A 153 -6.41 -13.30 -1.62
C HIS A 153 -6.48 -13.27 -0.09
N HIS A 154 -5.48 -12.68 0.58
CA HIS A 154 -5.43 -12.60 2.04
C HIS A 154 -6.62 -11.83 2.63
N LYS A 155 -7.12 -10.78 1.99
CA LYS A 155 -8.34 -10.05 2.39
C LYS A 155 -9.56 -10.97 2.56
N ARG A 156 -9.57 -12.13 1.91
CA ARG A 156 -10.63 -13.15 1.97
C ARG A 156 -10.22 -14.41 2.73
N SER A 157 -9.03 -14.44 3.32
CA SER A 157 -8.47 -15.64 3.96
C SER A 157 -9.22 -16.04 5.23
N SER A 158 -9.85 -15.09 5.93
CA SER A 158 -10.67 -15.37 7.12
C SER A 158 -11.98 -16.11 6.86
N VAL A 159 -12.43 -16.14 5.60
CA VAL A 159 -13.71 -16.77 5.19
C VAL A 159 -13.51 -17.84 4.10
N SER A 160 -12.29 -18.11 3.68
CA SER A 160 -11.98 -19.05 2.62
C SER A 160 -10.57 -19.64 2.77
N ALA A 161 -10.53 -20.92 3.11
CA ALA A 161 -9.30 -21.71 3.20
C ALA A 161 -8.50 -21.71 1.89
N GLU A 162 -9.20 -21.79 0.73
CA GLU A 162 -8.57 -21.74 -0.58
C GLU A 162 -7.87 -20.41 -0.84
N ASN A 163 -8.49 -19.29 -0.44
CA ASN A 163 -7.85 -17.98 -0.56
C ASN A 163 -6.63 -17.86 0.35
N ASN A 164 -6.66 -18.43 1.57
CA ASN A 164 -5.48 -18.44 2.43
C ASN A 164 -4.33 -19.22 1.80
N LYS A 165 -4.62 -20.39 1.23
CA LYS A 165 -3.61 -21.21 0.55
C LYS A 165 -2.97 -20.47 -0.62
N LYS A 166 -3.78 -19.82 -1.48
CA LYS A 166 -3.28 -19.00 -2.58
C LYS A 166 -2.43 -17.82 -2.11
N ALA A 167 -2.85 -17.13 -1.04
CA ALA A 167 -2.09 -16.05 -0.46
C ALA A 167 -0.71 -16.53 0.02
N LEU A 168 -0.65 -17.62 0.78
CA LEU A 168 0.58 -18.21 1.28
C LEU A 168 1.53 -18.64 0.14
N GLU A 169 1.00 -19.25 -0.93
CA GLU A 169 1.79 -19.63 -2.10
C GLU A 169 2.42 -18.39 -2.78
N LEU A 170 1.68 -17.29 -2.88
CA LEU A 170 2.16 -16.06 -3.50
C LEU A 170 3.22 -15.36 -2.64
N PHE A 171 3.06 -15.35 -1.31
CA PHE A 171 4.08 -14.79 -0.41
C PHE A 171 5.35 -15.64 -0.41
N ASN A 172 5.23 -16.98 -0.44
CA ASN A 172 6.39 -17.87 -0.59
C ASN A 172 7.15 -17.60 -1.89
N LYS A 173 6.44 -17.47 -3.02
CA LYS A 173 7.07 -17.11 -4.30
C LYS A 173 7.71 -15.73 -4.28
N ALA A 174 7.13 -14.77 -3.56
CA ALA A 174 7.73 -13.45 -3.40
C ALA A 174 9.06 -13.53 -2.65
N ILE A 175 9.15 -14.32 -1.58
CA ILE A 175 10.38 -14.57 -0.82
C ILE A 175 11.43 -15.32 -1.66
N GLU A 176 11.02 -16.27 -2.50
CA GLU A 176 11.94 -16.95 -3.43
C GLU A 176 12.56 -15.97 -4.44
N VAL A 177 11.79 -14.99 -4.91
CA VAL A 177 12.22 -13.99 -5.88
C VAL A 177 13.09 -12.91 -5.23
N ASP A 178 12.73 -12.48 -4.02
CA ASP A 178 13.43 -11.48 -3.24
C ASP A 178 13.39 -11.84 -1.74
N PRO A 179 14.41 -12.56 -1.24
CA PRO A 179 14.50 -12.94 0.16
C PRO A 179 14.67 -11.75 1.14
N THR A 180 15.00 -10.56 0.62
CA THR A 180 15.20 -9.34 1.42
C THR A 180 13.94 -8.48 1.53
N TYR A 181 12.86 -8.87 0.87
CA TYR A 181 11.62 -8.11 0.92
C TYR A 181 10.83 -8.37 2.22
N ALA A 182 11.05 -7.53 3.23
CA ALA A 182 10.48 -7.65 4.59
C ALA A 182 8.96 -7.90 4.58
N ARG A 183 8.22 -7.18 3.72
CA ARG A 183 6.76 -7.27 3.62
C ARG A 183 6.26 -8.68 3.21
N ALA A 184 7.02 -9.40 2.39
CA ALA A 184 6.69 -10.77 2.02
C ALA A 184 6.74 -11.72 3.22
N HIS A 185 7.77 -11.60 4.05
CA HIS A 185 7.92 -12.36 5.28
C HIS A 185 6.84 -12.03 6.31
N ALA A 186 6.48 -10.76 6.47
CA ALA A 186 5.41 -10.35 7.38
C ALA A 186 4.06 -10.98 7.01
N TRP A 187 3.69 -10.96 5.74
CA TRP A 187 2.43 -11.55 5.29
C TRP A 187 2.44 -13.08 5.23
N GLN A 188 3.61 -13.68 5.00
CA GLN A 188 3.79 -15.13 5.15
C GLN A 188 3.45 -15.57 6.56
N CYS A 189 3.93 -14.89 7.60
CA CYS A 189 3.61 -15.18 8.99
C CYS A 189 2.09 -15.20 9.24
N CYS A 190 1.37 -14.15 8.79
CA CYS A 190 -0.09 -14.08 8.93
C CYS A 190 -0.80 -15.24 8.23
N SER A 191 -0.36 -15.60 7.03
CA SER A 191 -0.98 -16.70 6.27
C SER A 191 -0.66 -18.08 6.86
N LEU A 192 0.51 -18.27 7.48
CA LEU A 192 0.84 -19.50 8.21
C LEU A 192 -0.06 -19.67 9.42
N ALA A 193 -0.30 -18.60 10.19
CA ALA A 193 -1.22 -18.65 11.33
C ALA A 193 -2.66 -19.03 10.89
N ASN A 194 -3.17 -18.38 9.84
CA ASN A 194 -4.48 -18.73 9.28
C ASN A 194 -4.52 -20.18 8.74
N ASN A 195 -3.42 -20.68 8.17
CA ASN A 195 -3.36 -22.04 7.65
C ASN A 195 -3.47 -23.07 8.75
N ALA A 196 -2.90 -22.82 9.93
CA ALA A 196 -3.03 -23.69 11.08
C ALA A 196 -4.47 -23.77 11.61
N GLU A 197 -5.24 -22.68 11.48
CA GLU A 197 -6.66 -22.65 11.83
C GLU A 197 -7.52 -23.44 10.84
N TRP A 198 -7.28 -23.27 9.52
CA TRP A 198 -8.06 -23.93 8.48
C TRP A 198 -7.74 -25.41 8.29
N PHE A 199 -6.49 -25.81 8.48
CA PHE A 199 -5.96 -27.14 8.20
C PHE A 199 -5.13 -27.68 9.37
N PRO A 200 -5.71 -27.84 10.56
CA PRO A 200 -4.95 -28.25 11.75
C PRO A 200 -4.26 -29.63 11.61
N GLU A 201 -4.86 -30.55 10.85
CA GLU A 201 -4.30 -31.87 10.61
C GLU A 201 -3.19 -31.91 9.55
N GLU A 202 -3.21 -30.97 8.60
CA GLU A 202 -2.21 -30.86 7.53
C GLU A 202 -1.05 -29.93 7.94
N THR A 203 -1.26 -29.14 8.97
CA THR A 203 -0.28 -28.16 9.43
C THR A 203 0.82 -28.87 10.21
N LYS A 204 2.07 -28.59 9.82
CA LYS A 204 3.25 -29.17 10.49
C LYS A 204 3.27 -28.77 11.96
N GLU A 205 3.76 -29.67 12.83
CA GLU A 205 3.87 -29.42 14.27
C GLU A 205 4.64 -28.13 14.62
N ASN A 206 5.58 -27.72 13.76
CA ASN A 206 6.42 -26.54 13.96
C ASN A 206 5.96 -25.29 13.21
N TRP A 207 4.70 -25.20 12.76
CA TRP A 207 4.18 -24.03 12.05
C TRP A 207 4.39 -22.70 12.81
N MET A 208 4.32 -22.77 14.13
CA MET A 208 4.54 -21.59 14.98
C MET A 208 5.99 -21.13 14.94
N GLU A 209 6.95 -22.05 14.87
CA GLU A 209 8.37 -21.73 14.69
C GLU A 209 8.61 -21.12 13.32
N ASP A 210 7.97 -21.65 12.26
CA ASP A 210 8.05 -21.10 10.90
C ASP A 210 7.45 -19.67 10.85
N ALA A 211 6.31 -19.46 11.51
CA ALA A 211 5.68 -18.13 11.59
C ALA A 211 6.53 -17.13 12.38
N LEU A 212 7.10 -17.56 13.52
CA LEU A 212 8.02 -16.73 14.32
C LEU A 212 9.31 -16.42 13.54
N SER A 213 9.85 -17.36 12.81
CA SER A 213 11.02 -17.15 11.94
C SER A 213 10.71 -16.09 10.89
N SER A 214 9.54 -16.17 10.26
CA SER A 214 9.12 -15.22 9.23
C SER A 214 8.96 -13.80 9.79
N VAL A 215 8.31 -13.63 10.95
CA VAL A 215 8.15 -12.30 11.55
C VAL A 215 9.46 -11.72 12.04
N ASN A 216 10.34 -12.53 12.62
CA ASN A 216 11.68 -12.09 13.04
C ASN A 216 12.50 -11.64 11.83
N LYS A 217 12.42 -12.38 10.71
CA LYS A 217 13.09 -11.97 9.48
C LYS A 217 12.54 -10.66 8.93
N ALA A 218 11.23 -10.46 8.97
CA ALA A 218 10.64 -9.19 8.57
C ALA A 218 11.15 -8.01 9.40
N LEU A 219 11.21 -8.17 10.75
CA LEU A 219 11.72 -7.14 11.67
C LEU A 219 13.23 -6.89 11.55
N GLU A 220 14.02 -7.90 11.16
CA GLU A 220 15.45 -7.74 10.86
C GLU A 220 15.66 -6.89 9.60
N LEU A 221 14.81 -7.07 8.60
CA LEU A 221 14.92 -6.41 7.30
C LEU A 221 14.33 -4.98 7.30
N ASP A 222 13.29 -4.73 8.09
CA ASP A 222 12.62 -3.41 8.24
C ASP A 222 12.17 -3.24 9.70
N PRO A 223 13.06 -2.75 10.57
CA PRO A 223 12.85 -2.61 12.01
C PRO A 223 11.87 -1.47 12.42
#